data_eb59e76dc99aade093e6a162791b9668
#
_entry.id   eb59e76dc99aade093e6a162791b9668
#
_cell.length_a   1.000
_cell.length_b   1.000
_cell.length_c   1.000
_cell.angle_alpha   90.00
_cell.angle_beta   90.00
_cell.angle_gamma   90.00
#
_symmetry.space_group_name_H-M   'P 1'
#
loop_
_entity.id
_entity.type
_entity.pdbx_description
1 polymer ?
#
loop_
_entity_poly.entity_id
_entity_poly.type
_entity_poly.pdbx_seq_one_letter_code
_entity_poly.pdbx_strand_id
1 'polypeptide(L)'
;MKKNDSPEKILELLKNARNIALFTHSRPDGDAIGSTLALKSALERMGKKAFAFCDTEIGHKYNSLGFGKFFSDTPRGNFDLYVALDCGDSGRLGDLSEFFLKQTNTLSIDHHYSHISFSKYNYVVDCSSTCELVYKLLKLSGTEIDAESARLLYIGLSTDTGNFSHSNTTSEVFEIASSLAEKGIDIADLYDKLYASSRFERTRLLGRVLGRIRHYYDGRLCLIYVT
;
A
#
# COMPACT_ATOMS: atom_id res chain seq x y z
N MET A 1 10.55 18.40 -14.23
CA MET A 1 9.25 17.79 -13.87
C MET A 1 9.13 16.48 -14.64
N LYS A 2 8.94 15.39 -13.96
CA LYS A 2 8.78 14.06 -14.57
C LYS A 2 7.44 13.98 -15.28
N LYS A 3 7.42 13.33 -16.44
CA LYS A 3 6.18 13.14 -17.21
C LYS A 3 5.36 12.08 -16.50
N ASN A 4 4.28 12.50 -15.85
CA ASN A 4 3.27 11.62 -15.30
C ASN A 4 2.38 11.13 -16.46
N ASP A 5 2.12 9.83 -16.52
CA ASP A 5 1.24 9.27 -17.55
C ASP A 5 -0.23 9.42 -17.10
N SER A 6 -1.15 9.55 -18.06
CA SER A 6 -2.57 9.69 -17.72
C SER A 6 -3.17 8.38 -17.18
N PRO A 7 -4.22 8.44 -16.35
CA PRO A 7 -4.92 7.24 -15.86
C PRO A 7 -5.37 6.31 -16.99
N GLU A 8 -5.82 6.87 -18.13
CA GLU A 8 -6.24 6.09 -19.30
C GLU A 8 -5.06 5.30 -19.88
N LYS A 9 -3.87 5.93 -19.95
CA LYS A 9 -2.65 5.26 -20.42
C LYS A 9 -2.24 4.12 -19.49
N ILE A 10 -2.36 4.31 -18.18
CA ILE A 10 -2.10 3.26 -17.20
C ILE A 10 -3.09 2.10 -17.36
N LEU A 11 -4.36 2.42 -17.52
CA LEU A 11 -5.38 1.39 -17.77
C LEU A 11 -5.15 0.64 -19.09
N GLU A 12 -4.68 1.31 -20.14
CA GLU A 12 -4.30 0.66 -21.39
C GLU A 12 -3.15 -0.35 -21.18
N LEU A 13 -2.10 0.04 -20.43
CA LEU A 13 -0.99 -0.85 -20.10
C LEU A 13 -1.46 -2.07 -19.31
N LEU A 14 -2.27 -1.85 -18.27
CA LEU A 14 -2.83 -2.93 -17.47
C LEU A 14 -3.76 -3.85 -18.28
N LYS A 15 -4.56 -3.30 -19.21
CA LYS A 15 -5.46 -4.07 -20.09
C LYS A 15 -4.69 -4.93 -21.09
N ASN A 16 -3.60 -4.44 -21.65
CA ASN A 16 -2.82 -5.12 -22.67
C ASN A 16 -1.92 -6.23 -22.13
N ALA A 17 -1.46 -6.13 -20.88
CA ALA A 17 -0.65 -7.14 -20.24
C ALA A 17 -1.49 -8.38 -19.86
N ARG A 18 -0.89 -9.57 -19.93
CA ARG A 18 -1.50 -10.85 -19.54
C ARG A 18 -0.91 -11.39 -18.23
N ASN A 19 0.42 -11.31 -18.09
CA ASN A 19 1.17 -11.73 -16.91
C ASN A 19 1.78 -10.49 -16.26
N ILE A 20 1.35 -10.16 -15.05
CA ILE A 20 1.72 -8.91 -14.39
C ILE A 20 2.40 -9.22 -13.06
N ALA A 21 3.58 -8.66 -12.85
CA ALA A 21 4.29 -8.70 -11.59
C ALA A 21 4.06 -7.39 -10.82
N LEU A 22 3.51 -7.48 -9.61
CA LEU A 22 3.24 -6.36 -8.72
C LEU A 22 4.26 -6.38 -7.59
N PHE A 23 4.95 -5.28 -7.38
CA PHE A 23 5.99 -5.12 -6.36
C PHE A 23 5.56 -4.07 -5.35
N THR A 24 5.82 -4.32 -4.09
CA THR A 24 5.64 -3.35 -3.02
C THR A 24 6.96 -3.14 -2.28
N HIS A 25 7.00 -2.13 -1.42
CA HIS A 25 8.22 -1.79 -0.67
C HIS A 25 8.55 -2.82 0.42
N SER A 26 9.83 -2.88 0.82
CA SER A 26 10.32 -3.64 1.96
C SER A 26 9.57 -3.25 3.24
N ARG A 27 9.20 -4.25 4.05
CA ARG A 27 8.41 -4.08 5.28
C ARG A 27 7.11 -3.31 5.00
N PRO A 28 6.24 -3.85 4.14
CA PRO A 28 5.08 -3.15 3.64
C PRO A 28 4.08 -2.83 4.75
N ASP A 29 3.50 -1.67 4.67
CA ASP A 29 2.42 -1.21 5.54
C ASP A 29 1.03 -1.53 4.95
N GLY A 30 -0.01 -0.90 5.49
CA GLY A 30 -1.38 -1.18 5.05
C GLY A 30 -1.68 -0.67 3.66
N ASP A 31 -1.08 0.44 3.23
CA ASP A 31 -1.29 1.00 1.91
C ASP A 31 -0.57 0.19 0.83
N ALA A 32 0.68 -0.15 1.09
CA ALA A 32 1.47 -1.03 0.22
C ALA A 32 0.79 -2.39 -0.02
N ILE A 33 0.30 -3.03 1.03
CA ILE A 33 -0.39 -4.32 0.96
C ILE A 33 -1.76 -4.16 0.29
N GLY A 34 -2.54 -3.17 0.73
CA GLY A 34 -3.89 -2.93 0.27
C GLY A 34 -3.94 -2.61 -1.22
N SER A 35 -3.11 -1.67 -1.67
CA SER A 35 -3.03 -1.28 -3.09
C SER A 35 -2.58 -2.42 -3.99
N THR A 36 -1.53 -3.16 -3.56
CA THR A 36 -1.00 -4.30 -4.32
C THR A 36 -2.03 -5.41 -4.45
N LEU A 37 -2.66 -5.83 -3.35
CA LEU A 37 -3.60 -6.96 -3.38
C LEU A 37 -4.95 -6.59 -3.99
N ALA A 38 -5.43 -5.35 -3.83
CA ALA A 38 -6.64 -4.88 -4.50
C ALA A 38 -6.45 -4.83 -6.03
N LEU A 39 -5.31 -4.29 -6.50
CA LEU A 39 -5.00 -4.30 -7.93
C LEU A 39 -4.83 -5.73 -8.46
N LYS A 40 -4.13 -6.60 -7.71
CA LYS A 40 -3.98 -8.02 -8.05
C LYS A 40 -5.36 -8.68 -8.26
N SER A 41 -6.24 -8.57 -7.27
CA SER A 41 -7.58 -9.16 -7.31
C SER A 41 -8.39 -8.65 -8.51
N ALA A 42 -8.34 -7.34 -8.78
CA ALA A 42 -9.03 -6.75 -9.92
C ALA A 42 -8.49 -7.28 -11.26
N LEU A 43 -7.17 -7.38 -11.42
CA LEU A 43 -6.53 -7.91 -12.62
C LEU A 43 -6.90 -9.38 -12.85
N GLU A 44 -6.97 -10.19 -11.80
CA GLU A 44 -7.38 -11.60 -11.89
C GLU A 44 -8.85 -11.72 -12.33
N ARG A 45 -9.76 -10.86 -11.84
CA ARG A 45 -11.14 -10.79 -12.31
C ARG A 45 -11.25 -10.36 -13.79
N MET A 46 -10.29 -9.57 -14.27
CA MET A 46 -10.16 -9.23 -15.70
C MET A 46 -9.55 -10.37 -16.53
N GLY A 47 -9.35 -11.56 -15.96
CA GLY A 47 -8.80 -12.75 -16.64
C GLY A 47 -7.28 -12.73 -16.82
N LYS A 48 -6.57 -11.91 -16.06
CA LYS A 48 -5.10 -11.79 -16.11
C LYS A 48 -4.44 -12.64 -15.03
N LYS A 49 -3.15 -12.93 -15.20
CA LYS A 49 -2.33 -13.54 -14.17
C LYS A 49 -1.54 -12.44 -13.46
N ALA A 50 -1.81 -12.21 -12.18
CA ALA A 50 -1.15 -11.20 -11.37
C ALA A 50 -0.46 -11.84 -10.16
N PHE A 51 0.79 -11.46 -9.91
CA PHE A 51 1.63 -12.00 -8.86
C PHE A 51 2.17 -10.86 -8.00
N ALA A 52 2.09 -10.99 -6.68
CA ALA A 52 2.58 -9.97 -5.76
C ALA A 52 3.93 -10.38 -5.16
N PHE A 53 4.85 -9.42 -5.09
CA PHE A 53 6.22 -9.62 -4.61
C PHE A 53 6.60 -8.58 -3.55
N CYS A 54 7.28 -9.07 -2.52
CA CYS A 54 7.91 -8.28 -1.48
C CYS A 54 9.18 -8.98 -1.02
N ASP A 55 10.27 -8.27 -0.81
CA ASP A 55 11.55 -8.84 -0.38
C ASP A 55 11.60 -9.25 1.09
N THR A 56 10.66 -8.76 1.89
CA THR A 56 10.56 -9.06 3.32
C THR A 56 9.28 -9.81 3.66
N GLU A 57 9.31 -10.54 4.77
CA GLU A 57 8.09 -11.11 5.32
C GLU A 57 7.07 -10.01 5.68
N ILE A 58 5.81 -10.31 5.41
CA ILE A 58 4.70 -9.43 5.79
C ILE A 58 4.61 -9.35 7.32
N GLY A 59 4.64 -8.13 7.83
CA GLY A 59 4.61 -7.88 9.26
C GLY A 59 3.47 -8.60 9.97
N HIS A 60 3.73 -9.06 11.20
CA HIS A 60 2.80 -9.88 11.99
C HIS A 60 1.36 -9.35 12.00
N LYS A 61 1.17 -8.04 12.09
CA LYS A 61 -0.12 -7.36 12.09
C LYS A 61 -0.94 -7.72 10.83
N TYR A 62 -0.33 -7.63 9.66
CA TYR A 62 -0.99 -7.92 8.38
C TYR A 62 -0.99 -9.41 8.04
N ASN A 63 0.00 -10.14 8.52
CA ASN A 63 0.03 -11.59 8.38
C ASN A 63 -1.09 -12.28 9.18
N SER A 64 -1.48 -11.72 10.34
CA SER A 64 -2.66 -12.19 11.10
C SER A 64 -3.98 -11.99 10.35
N LEU A 65 -4.03 -11.06 9.39
CA LEU A 65 -5.15 -10.86 8.45
C LEU A 65 -5.10 -11.81 7.25
N GLY A 66 -4.08 -12.68 7.17
CA GLY A 66 -3.92 -13.68 6.11
C GLY A 66 -3.29 -13.16 4.82
N PHE A 67 -2.66 -11.98 4.83
CA PHE A 67 -2.11 -11.37 3.61
C PHE A 67 -0.75 -11.93 3.18
N GLY A 68 0.06 -12.44 4.13
CA GLY A 68 1.41 -12.95 3.82
C GLY A 68 1.46 -14.03 2.75
N LYS A 69 0.43 -14.88 2.68
CA LYS A 69 0.34 -15.98 1.70
C LYS A 69 0.25 -15.53 0.24
N PHE A 70 -0.06 -14.25 -0.02
CA PHE A 70 -0.20 -13.72 -1.37
C PHE A 70 1.10 -13.16 -1.94
N PHE A 71 2.13 -12.97 -1.10
CA PHE A 71 3.42 -12.42 -1.51
C PHE A 71 4.49 -13.51 -1.63
N SER A 72 5.37 -13.33 -2.60
CA SER A 72 6.61 -14.10 -2.78
C SER A 72 7.81 -13.16 -2.76
N ASP A 73 8.94 -13.63 -2.31
CA ASP A 73 10.22 -12.90 -2.33
C ASP A 73 11.01 -13.11 -3.62
N THR A 74 10.60 -14.07 -4.44
CA THR A 74 11.33 -14.46 -5.65
C THR A 74 10.44 -14.41 -6.88
N PRO A 75 10.59 -13.39 -7.75
CA PRO A 75 9.87 -13.31 -9.01
C PRO A 75 10.41 -14.35 -9.99
N ARG A 76 9.59 -15.39 -10.27
CA ARG A 76 9.91 -16.44 -11.22
C ARG A 76 8.97 -16.39 -12.42
N GLY A 77 9.55 -16.43 -13.63
CA GLY A 77 8.80 -16.41 -14.89
C GLY A 77 8.98 -15.12 -15.68
N ASN A 78 8.29 -15.05 -16.81
CA ASN A 78 8.27 -13.88 -17.68
C ASN A 78 6.97 -13.12 -17.47
N PHE A 79 7.10 -11.82 -17.28
CA PHE A 79 5.97 -10.93 -17.10
C PHE A 79 5.94 -9.89 -18.22
N ASP A 80 4.74 -9.49 -18.62
CA ASP A 80 4.54 -8.50 -19.68
C ASP A 80 4.62 -7.08 -19.14
N LEU A 81 4.34 -6.91 -17.83
CA LEU A 81 4.36 -5.63 -17.13
C LEU A 81 4.82 -5.83 -15.67
N TYR A 82 5.67 -4.95 -15.20
CA TYR A 82 6.20 -4.90 -13.85
C TYR A 82 5.71 -3.61 -13.19
N VAL A 83 4.96 -3.70 -12.12
CA VAL A 83 4.31 -2.57 -11.46
C VAL A 83 4.84 -2.43 -10.05
N ALA A 84 5.45 -1.30 -9.72
CA ALA A 84 5.78 -0.93 -8.36
C ALA A 84 4.65 -0.09 -7.77
N LEU A 85 4.13 -0.49 -6.63
CA LEU A 85 3.09 0.21 -5.89
C LEU A 85 3.64 0.73 -4.58
N ASP A 86 3.31 1.98 -4.27
CA ASP A 86 3.64 2.63 -3.01
C ASP A 86 5.14 2.68 -2.71
N CYS A 87 5.93 2.97 -3.74
CA CYS A 87 7.39 3.04 -3.68
C CYS A 87 7.89 4.41 -4.12
N GLY A 88 8.32 5.24 -3.18
CA GLY A 88 8.85 6.57 -3.46
C GLY A 88 10.15 6.58 -4.28
N ASP A 89 10.91 5.49 -4.25
CA ASP A 89 12.12 5.26 -5.06
C ASP A 89 12.41 3.76 -5.20
N SER A 90 13.36 3.40 -6.09
CA SER A 90 13.72 1.99 -6.33
C SER A 90 14.36 1.28 -5.14
N GLY A 91 15.04 2.01 -4.26
CA GLY A 91 15.67 1.42 -3.05
C GLY A 91 14.63 0.89 -2.07
N ARG A 92 13.40 1.42 -2.11
CA ARG A 92 12.28 0.92 -1.32
C ARG A 92 11.87 -0.52 -1.66
N LEU A 93 12.18 -0.99 -2.87
CA LEU A 93 11.96 -2.39 -3.29
C LEU A 93 12.93 -3.38 -2.62
N GLY A 94 13.93 -2.91 -1.87
CA GLY A 94 14.93 -3.74 -1.21
C GLY A 94 15.67 -4.65 -2.18
N ASP A 95 15.80 -5.94 -1.85
CA ASP A 95 16.54 -6.92 -2.66
C ASP A 95 15.92 -7.16 -4.06
N LEU A 96 14.65 -6.78 -4.26
CA LEU A 96 13.98 -6.86 -5.56
C LEU A 96 14.29 -5.67 -6.48
N SER A 97 14.97 -4.63 -5.99
CA SER A 97 15.26 -3.40 -6.75
C SER A 97 16.06 -3.69 -8.03
N GLU A 98 17.16 -4.45 -7.92
CA GLU A 98 18.01 -4.77 -9.08
C GLU A 98 17.24 -5.58 -10.13
N PHE A 99 16.41 -6.53 -9.71
CA PHE A 99 15.55 -7.30 -10.61
C PHE A 99 14.58 -6.40 -11.36
N PHE A 100 13.88 -5.50 -10.64
CA PHE A 100 12.91 -4.57 -11.22
C PHE A 100 13.55 -3.62 -12.22
N LEU A 101 14.70 -3.04 -11.88
CA LEU A 101 15.41 -2.06 -12.71
C LEU A 101 15.96 -2.64 -14.03
N LYS A 102 16.17 -3.95 -14.11
CA LYS A 102 16.56 -4.65 -15.34
C LYS A 102 15.41 -4.83 -16.34
N GLN A 103 14.16 -4.56 -15.91
CA GLN A 103 12.99 -4.76 -16.77
C GLN A 103 12.74 -3.53 -17.65
N THR A 104 12.19 -3.79 -18.86
CA THR A 104 11.95 -2.73 -19.84
C THR A 104 10.52 -2.16 -19.82
N ASN A 105 9.57 -2.92 -19.31
CA ASN A 105 8.15 -2.51 -19.28
C ASN A 105 7.70 -2.33 -17.83
N THR A 106 8.14 -1.23 -17.22
CA THR A 106 7.95 -0.91 -15.80
C THR A 106 6.98 0.24 -15.61
N LEU A 107 6.18 0.17 -14.55
CA LEU A 107 5.19 1.17 -14.13
C LEU A 107 5.35 1.43 -12.63
N SER A 108 5.29 2.69 -12.20
CA SER A 108 5.09 3.08 -10.79
C SER A 108 3.70 3.68 -10.61
N ILE A 109 2.99 3.22 -9.57
CA ILE A 109 1.76 3.82 -9.05
C ILE A 109 2.06 4.22 -7.61
N ASP A 110 2.10 5.53 -7.33
CA ASP A 110 2.60 6.04 -6.05
C ASP A 110 1.98 7.39 -5.68
N HIS A 111 1.87 7.67 -4.40
CA HIS A 111 1.32 8.93 -3.89
C HIS A 111 2.36 9.83 -3.22
N HIS A 112 3.59 9.36 -3.04
CA HIS A 112 4.60 10.11 -2.31
C HIS A 112 5.05 11.39 -3.04
N TYR A 113 4.96 12.53 -2.36
CA TYR A 113 5.47 13.82 -2.86
C TYR A 113 6.96 13.75 -3.23
N SER A 114 7.76 13.00 -2.48
CA SER A 114 9.20 12.80 -2.68
C SER A 114 9.56 11.75 -3.75
N HIS A 115 8.59 11.24 -4.50
CA HIS A 115 8.82 10.18 -5.48
C HIS A 115 9.96 10.50 -6.45
N ILE A 116 10.89 9.58 -6.57
CA ILE A 116 11.98 9.60 -7.56
C ILE A 116 11.67 8.55 -8.63
N SER A 117 11.38 8.98 -9.88
CA SER A 117 11.00 8.06 -10.95
C SER A 117 12.12 7.07 -11.26
N PHE A 118 11.79 5.82 -11.25
CA PHE A 118 12.65 4.70 -11.58
C PHE A 118 11.98 3.75 -12.59
N SER A 119 10.76 4.07 -13.00
CA SER A 119 9.98 3.28 -13.96
C SER A 119 9.87 3.99 -15.30
N LYS A 120 9.58 3.23 -16.35
CA LYS A 120 9.31 3.75 -17.70
C LYS A 120 8.02 4.56 -17.74
N TYR A 121 6.98 4.07 -17.07
CA TYR A 121 5.67 4.72 -16.93
C TYR A 121 5.45 5.10 -15.48
N ASN A 122 4.76 6.23 -15.25
CA ASN A 122 4.57 6.73 -13.89
C ASN A 122 3.15 7.30 -13.75
N TYR A 123 2.44 6.85 -12.73
CA TYR A 123 1.20 7.43 -12.25
C TYR A 123 1.39 7.82 -10.78
N VAL A 124 1.91 9.03 -10.60
CA VAL A 124 2.29 9.56 -9.28
C VAL A 124 1.48 10.80 -9.01
N VAL A 125 0.62 10.75 -8.02
CA VAL A 125 -0.30 11.85 -7.67
C VAL A 125 -0.25 12.07 -6.17
N ASP A 126 0.02 13.30 -5.76
CA ASP A 126 -0.04 13.70 -4.35
C ASP A 126 -1.50 13.60 -3.86
N CYS A 127 -1.79 12.57 -3.08
CA CYS A 127 -3.11 12.26 -2.52
C CYS A 127 -2.95 11.50 -1.20
N SER A 128 -4.04 10.99 -0.64
CA SER A 128 -4.01 10.38 0.69
C SER A 128 -3.23 9.07 0.76
N SER A 129 -3.26 8.27 -0.31
CA SER A 129 -2.68 6.92 -0.34
C SER A 129 -2.61 6.35 -1.76
N THR A 130 -1.78 5.35 -1.98
CA THR A 130 -1.76 4.57 -3.23
C THR A 130 -3.06 3.76 -3.41
N CYS A 131 -3.73 3.37 -2.32
CA CYS A 131 -5.05 2.76 -2.35
C CYS A 131 -6.12 3.70 -2.94
N GLU A 132 -6.04 5.01 -2.69
CA GLU A 132 -6.90 6.00 -3.34
C GLU A 132 -6.69 5.98 -4.86
N LEU A 133 -5.44 5.93 -5.33
CA LEU A 133 -5.13 5.86 -6.76
C LEU A 133 -5.65 4.57 -7.41
N VAL A 134 -5.46 3.44 -6.75
CA VAL A 134 -5.98 2.15 -7.23
C VAL A 134 -7.51 2.18 -7.27
N TYR A 135 -8.18 2.71 -6.25
CA TYR A 135 -9.63 2.89 -6.27
C TYR A 135 -10.10 3.69 -7.49
N LYS A 136 -9.46 4.84 -7.74
CA LYS A 136 -9.78 5.71 -8.89
C LYS A 136 -9.58 5.00 -10.23
N LEU A 137 -8.48 4.25 -10.38
CA LEU A 137 -8.22 3.45 -11.58
C LEU A 137 -9.29 2.36 -11.78
N LEU A 138 -9.69 1.66 -10.73
CA LEU A 138 -10.74 0.63 -10.82
C LEU A 138 -12.09 1.24 -11.19
N LYS A 139 -12.46 2.36 -10.60
CA LYS A 139 -13.69 3.09 -10.97
C LYS A 139 -13.67 3.54 -12.43
N LEU A 140 -12.55 4.12 -12.89
CA LEU A 140 -12.40 4.57 -14.28
C LEU A 140 -12.44 3.41 -15.29
N SER A 141 -11.93 2.24 -14.89
CA SER A 141 -11.95 1.05 -15.76
C SER A 141 -13.32 0.39 -15.87
N GLY A 142 -14.27 0.75 -15.00
CA GLY A 142 -15.55 0.07 -14.84
C GLY A 142 -15.44 -1.30 -14.14
N THR A 143 -14.27 -1.62 -13.55
CA THR A 143 -14.08 -2.88 -12.83
C THR A 143 -14.83 -2.83 -11.50
N GLU A 144 -15.61 -3.85 -11.23
CA GLU A 144 -16.33 -3.96 -9.96
C GLU A 144 -15.35 -4.06 -8.79
N ILE A 145 -15.63 -3.31 -7.73
CA ILE A 145 -14.94 -3.40 -6.44
C ILE A 145 -15.81 -4.29 -5.55
N ASP A 146 -15.39 -5.54 -5.36
CA ASP A 146 -16.05 -6.49 -4.47
C ASP A 146 -15.70 -6.23 -3.00
N ALA A 147 -16.31 -6.96 -2.07
CA ALA A 147 -16.10 -6.77 -0.64
C ALA A 147 -14.63 -6.97 -0.21
N GLU A 148 -13.92 -7.94 -0.81
CA GLU A 148 -12.50 -8.17 -0.45
C GLU A 148 -11.60 -7.04 -0.99
N SER A 149 -11.80 -6.60 -2.23
CA SER A 149 -11.09 -5.42 -2.76
C SER A 149 -11.40 -4.15 -1.96
N ALA A 150 -12.66 -3.97 -1.55
CA ALA A 150 -13.07 -2.84 -0.71
C ALA A 150 -12.38 -2.88 0.65
N ARG A 151 -12.29 -4.07 1.27
CA ARG A 151 -11.57 -4.28 2.54
C ARG A 151 -10.10 -3.92 2.42
N LEU A 152 -9.43 -4.37 1.35
CA LEU A 152 -8.01 -4.07 1.08
C LEU A 152 -7.77 -2.58 0.87
N LEU A 153 -8.59 -1.92 0.04
CA LEU A 153 -8.50 -0.49 -0.22
C LEU A 153 -8.77 0.35 1.05
N TYR A 154 -9.76 -0.07 1.86
CA TYR A 154 -10.05 0.61 3.12
C TYR A 154 -8.90 0.51 4.12
N ILE A 155 -8.22 -0.64 4.21
CA ILE A 155 -7.04 -0.82 5.07
C ILE A 155 -5.95 0.19 4.71
N GLY A 156 -5.59 0.32 3.43
CA GLY A 156 -4.57 1.28 3.01
C GLY A 156 -5.01 2.72 3.24
N LEU A 157 -6.22 3.07 2.83
CA LEU A 157 -6.77 4.41 3.05
C LEU A 157 -6.77 4.79 4.54
N SER A 158 -7.20 3.88 5.43
CA SER A 158 -7.21 4.09 6.86
C SER A 158 -5.81 4.20 7.46
N THR A 159 -4.87 3.34 7.06
CA THR A 159 -3.52 3.36 7.65
C THR A 159 -2.74 4.61 7.28
N ASP A 160 -2.82 5.06 6.03
CA ASP A 160 -2.08 6.23 5.55
C ASP A 160 -2.67 7.56 6.02
N THR A 161 -3.97 7.57 6.31
CA THR A 161 -4.63 8.73 6.91
C THR A 161 -4.61 8.73 8.44
N GLY A 162 -3.90 7.77 9.06
CA GLY A 162 -3.87 7.62 10.52
C GLY A 162 -5.27 7.41 11.09
N ASN A 163 -6.03 6.52 10.48
CA ASN A 163 -7.45 6.31 10.76
C ASN A 163 -8.27 7.61 10.63
N PHE A 164 -8.09 8.28 9.50
CA PHE A 164 -8.78 9.53 9.14
C PHE A 164 -8.48 10.71 10.07
N SER A 165 -7.29 10.74 10.68
CA SER A 165 -6.88 11.77 11.64
C SER A 165 -5.76 12.67 11.13
N HIS A 166 -5.06 12.29 10.05
CA HIS A 166 -3.97 13.06 9.49
C HIS A 166 -4.49 14.16 8.52
N SER A 167 -3.62 15.14 8.22
CA SER A 167 -3.95 16.29 7.37
C SER A 167 -4.22 15.94 5.90
N ASN A 168 -3.81 14.76 5.44
CA ASN A 168 -4.13 14.22 4.11
C ASN A 168 -5.54 13.62 4.03
N THR A 169 -6.34 13.67 5.09
CA THR A 169 -7.74 13.23 5.11
C THR A 169 -8.62 14.33 4.51
N THR A 170 -9.06 14.15 3.28
CA THR A 170 -9.90 15.08 2.53
C THR A 170 -11.36 14.62 2.49
N SER A 171 -12.27 15.46 1.97
CA SER A 171 -13.66 15.04 1.70
C SER A 171 -13.72 13.86 0.73
N GLU A 172 -12.86 13.83 -0.29
CA GLU A 172 -12.77 12.71 -1.24
C GLU A 172 -12.39 11.39 -0.56
N VAL A 173 -11.48 11.43 0.44
CA VAL A 173 -11.13 10.26 1.26
C VAL A 173 -12.36 9.70 1.97
N PHE A 174 -13.22 10.56 2.55
CA PHE A 174 -14.45 10.11 3.19
C PHE A 174 -15.49 9.58 2.20
N GLU A 175 -15.61 10.17 1.02
CA GLU A 175 -16.48 9.67 -0.06
C GLU A 175 -16.03 8.26 -0.51
N ILE A 176 -14.73 8.06 -0.71
CA ILE A 176 -14.17 6.75 -1.02
C ILE A 176 -14.43 5.77 0.12
N ALA A 177 -14.13 6.15 1.37
CA ALA A 177 -14.36 5.29 2.53
C ALA A 177 -15.84 4.89 2.67
N SER A 178 -16.78 5.82 2.44
CA SER A 178 -18.22 5.55 2.39
C SER A 178 -18.56 4.50 1.33
N SER A 179 -18.09 4.72 0.10
CA SER A 179 -18.32 3.78 -1.02
C SER A 179 -17.75 2.37 -0.75
N LEU A 180 -16.60 2.29 -0.04
CA LEU A 180 -16.02 1.01 0.36
C LEU A 180 -16.85 0.34 1.49
N ALA A 181 -17.35 1.12 2.45
CA ALA A 181 -18.19 0.64 3.53
C ALA A 181 -19.51 0.04 3.03
N GLU A 182 -20.11 0.60 1.98
CA GLU A 182 -21.30 0.07 1.30
C GLU A 182 -21.13 -1.36 0.75
N LYS A 183 -19.87 -1.82 0.60
CA LYS A 183 -19.55 -3.20 0.18
C LYS A 183 -19.65 -4.22 1.32
N GLY A 184 -20.08 -3.80 2.51
CA GLY A 184 -20.32 -4.68 3.67
C GLY A 184 -19.06 -5.09 4.41
N ILE A 185 -17.99 -4.27 4.36
CA ILE A 185 -16.79 -4.51 5.15
C ILE A 185 -17.06 -4.28 6.65
N ASP A 186 -16.48 -5.12 7.50
CA ASP A 186 -16.58 -4.95 8.96
C ASP A 186 -15.49 -3.97 9.44
N ILE A 187 -15.86 -2.68 9.50
CA ILE A 187 -14.97 -1.60 9.92
C ILE A 187 -14.52 -1.77 11.38
N ALA A 188 -15.40 -2.25 12.25
CA ALA A 188 -15.08 -2.44 13.66
C ALA A 188 -14.03 -3.53 13.85
N ASP A 189 -14.19 -4.68 13.19
CA ASP A 189 -13.20 -5.76 13.17
C ASP A 189 -11.85 -5.30 12.58
N LEU A 190 -11.89 -4.50 11.52
CA LEU A 190 -10.66 -3.93 10.94
C LEU A 190 -9.97 -2.97 11.90
N TYR A 191 -10.72 -2.10 12.57
CA TYR A 191 -10.16 -1.19 13.58
C TYR A 191 -9.49 -1.96 14.72
N ASP A 192 -10.17 -2.96 15.26
CA ASP A 192 -9.63 -3.78 16.34
C ASP A 192 -8.32 -4.47 15.92
N LYS A 193 -8.27 -5.06 14.73
CA LYS A 193 -7.08 -5.75 14.21
C LYS A 193 -5.93 -4.79 13.86
N LEU A 194 -6.24 -3.61 13.34
CA LEU A 194 -5.24 -2.66 12.88
C LEU A 194 -4.70 -1.76 13.99
N TYR A 195 -5.54 -1.37 14.96
CA TYR A 195 -5.19 -0.30 15.90
C TYR A 195 -5.33 -0.69 17.36
N ALA A 196 -6.35 -1.46 17.74
CA ALA A 196 -6.64 -1.80 19.13
C ALA A 196 -5.88 -3.06 19.59
N SER A 197 -5.67 -4.03 18.70
CA SER A 197 -4.92 -5.25 19.04
C SER A 197 -3.44 -4.97 19.16
N SER A 198 -2.86 -5.24 20.33
CA SER A 198 -1.43 -5.28 20.47
C SER A 198 -0.99 -6.45 21.34
N ARG A 199 0.18 -7.01 21.03
CA ARG A 199 0.77 -8.07 21.86
C ARG A 199 0.99 -7.56 23.29
N PHE A 200 0.74 -8.41 24.26
CA PHE A 200 0.97 -8.11 25.67
C PHE A 200 2.40 -7.57 25.94
N GLU A 201 3.41 -8.18 25.31
CA GLU A 201 4.81 -7.78 25.44
C GLU A 201 5.06 -6.36 24.94
N ARG A 202 4.41 -5.97 23.80
CA ARG A 202 4.49 -4.61 23.27
C ARG A 202 3.86 -3.60 24.22
N THR A 203 2.68 -3.90 24.74
CA THR A 203 1.98 -3.02 25.69
C THR A 203 2.79 -2.88 26.98
N ARG A 204 3.36 -3.98 27.48
CA ARG A 204 4.24 -3.96 28.66
C ARG A 204 5.52 -3.16 28.43
N LEU A 205 6.14 -3.32 27.24
CA LEU A 205 7.31 -2.52 26.86
C LEU A 205 6.96 -1.04 26.77
N LEU A 206 5.85 -0.70 26.13
CA LEU A 206 5.38 0.69 26.04
C LEU A 206 5.20 1.31 27.43
N GLY A 207 4.56 0.63 28.37
CA GLY A 207 4.42 1.11 29.75
C GLY A 207 5.76 1.37 30.43
N ARG A 208 6.77 0.50 30.21
CA ARG A 208 8.14 0.70 30.75
C ARG A 208 8.83 1.89 30.10
N VAL A 209 8.68 2.08 28.80
CA VAL A 209 9.30 3.17 28.05
C VAL A 209 8.67 4.51 28.44
N LEU A 210 7.34 4.58 28.54
CA LEU A 210 6.62 5.77 28.98
C LEU A 210 7.00 6.18 30.42
N GLY A 211 7.20 5.21 31.29
CA GLY A 211 7.69 5.47 32.66
C GLY A 211 9.12 6.05 32.76
N ARG A 212 9.87 6.05 31.64
CA ARG A 212 11.22 6.61 31.55
C ARG A 212 11.29 7.96 30.84
N ILE A 213 10.15 8.58 30.51
CA ILE A 213 10.10 9.89 29.87
C ILE A 213 10.78 10.92 30.79
N ARG A 214 11.71 11.69 30.24
CA ARG A 214 12.32 12.83 30.86
C ARG A 214 12.01 14.09 30.06
N HIS A 215 11.63 15.13 30.78
CA HIS A 215 11.34 16.45 30.21
C HIS A 215 12.53 17.39 30.46
N TYR A 216 12.84 18.20 29.46
CA TYR A 216 13.87 19.21 29.47
C TYR A 216 13.33 20.51 28.85
N TYR A 217 13.94 21.64 29.22
CA TYR A 217 13.61 22.96 28.67
C TYR A 217 12.11 23.30 28.80
N ASP A 218 11.57 23.19 30.01
CA ASP A 218 10.18 23.48 30.35
C ASP A 218 9.17 22.67 29.45
N GLY A 219 9.49 21.40 29.24
CA GLY A 219 8.62 20.48 28.47
C GLY A 219 8.78 20.56 26.95
N ARG A 220 9.66 21.44 26.44
CA ARG A 220 9.89 21.56 25.00
C ARG A 220 10.69 20.40 24.39
N LEU A 221 11.40 19.62 25.21
CA LEU A 221 12.10 18.42 24.78
C LEU A 221 11.70 17.25 25.70
N CYS A 222 11.21 16.17 25.08
CA CYS A 222 10.98 14.89 25.74
C CYS A 222 12.00 13.85 25.24
N LEU A 223 12.71 13.21 26.15
CA LEU A 223 13.63 12.11 25.84
C LEU A 223 13.05 10.80 26.31
N ILE A 224 12.99 9.82 25.39
CA ILE A 224 12.67 8.42 25.67
C ILE A 224 13.82 7.57 25.13
N TYR A 225 14.27 6.60 25.89
CA TYR A 225 15.28 5.65 25.42
C TYR A 225 14.89 4.22 25.79
N VAL A 226 15.22 3.30 24.87
CA VAL A 226 15.02 1.86 25.00
C VAL A 226 16.39 1.20 25.03
N THR A 227 16.65 0.45 26.09
CA THR A 227 17.89 -0.33 26.28
C THR A 227 17.52 -1.79 26.47
#